data_d5b8900953bd541804df2ed0e3d549e9
#
_entry.id   d5b8900953bd541804df2ed0e3d549e9
#
_cell.length_a   1.000
_cell.length_b   1.000
_cell.length_c   1.000
_cell.angle_alpha   90.00
_cell.angle_beta   90.00
_cell.angle_gamma   90.00
#
_symmetry.space_group_name_H-M   'P 1'
#
loop_
_entity.id
_entity.type
_entity.pdbx_description
1 polymer ?
#
loop_
_entity_poly.entity_id
_entity_poly.type
_entity_poly.pdbx_seq_one_letter_code
_entity_poly.pdbx_strand_id
1 'polypeptide(L)'
;MNAQTGIVHLVGAGPGAPDLLTVRAARLLARADIVFYDALVHPETLALAERAEKIAVGKRCGKHSTLQRFINKRLIDAAHKHAVVVRLKGGDPMLFGRAQEEIDALQAAGIQCEVVPGVTAALAASADLKISLTRRGMSRNVTFVTPRVGEGEDASDWIRSACDADTAVLYMAAGQAASIASTLIDHGLPADMPVLIVENASLPQMTTMATTLDALRSITERMTHGGPALLMIGRVFQREVDAQDAMSVDDAVLELLAIPLSA
;
A
#
# COMPACT_ATOMS: atom_id res chain seq x y z
N MET A 1 4.22 29.64 -33.12
CA MET A 1 4.38 28.18 -33.09
C MET A 1 4.01 27.71 -31.69
N ASN A 2 2.87 27.04 -31.50
CA ASN A 2 2.57 26.42 -30.21
C ASN A 2 3.63 25.33 -30.00
N ALA A 3 4.54 25.53 -29.05
CA ALA A 3 5.44 24.47 -28.64
C ALA A 3 4.57 23.30 -28.18
N GLN A 4 4.70 22.16 -28.84
CA GLN A 4 3.96 20.95 -28.47
C GLN A 4 4.44 20.54 -27.09
N THR A 5 3.54 20.61 -26.08
CA THR A 5 3.84 20.13 -24.72
C THR A 5 3.94 18.60 -24.72
N GLY A 6 4.81 18.05 -23.87
CA GLY A 6 4.91 16.63 -23.67
C GLY A 6 3.70 16.06 -22.92
N ILE A 7 3.65 14.74 -22.82
CA ILE A 7 2.61 14.01 -22.11
C ILE A 7 3.15 13.60 -20.75
N VAL A 8 2.34 13.83 -19.69
CA VAL A 8 2.61 13.32 -18.35
C VAL A 8 1.88 11.99 -18.16
N HIS A 9 2.62 10.94 -17.85
CA HIS A 9 2.07 9.62 -17.55
C HIS A 9 2.14 9.36 -16.05
N LEU A 10 0.98 9.22 -15.38
CA LEU A 10 0.89 8.73 -14.01
C LEU A 10 0.95 7.21 -14.06
N VAL A 11 2.02 6.62 -13.58
CA VAL A 11 2.32 5.20 -13.78
C VAL A 11 2.39 4.47 -12.44
N GLY A 12 1.65 3.37 -12.31
CA GLY A 12 1.78 2.48 -11.17
C GLY A 12 3.07 1.67 -11.22
N ALA A 13 3.85 1.78 -10.15
CA ALA A 13 5.09 1.03 -9.97
C ALA A 13 4.86 -0.40 -9.45
N GLY A 14 3.61 -0.75 -9.15
CA GLY A 14 3.32 -2.01 -8.46
C GLY A 14 3.64 -1.98 -6.98
N PRO A 15 3.51 -3.13 -6.29
CA PRO A 15 3.63 -3.23 -4.83
C PRO A 15 5.07 -3.26 -4.33
N GLY A 16 6.04 -3.49 -5.22
CA GLY A 16 7.46 -3.58 -4.89
C GLY A 16 8.23 -4.44 -5.89
N ALA A 17 7.82 -5.67 -6.11
CA ALA A 17 8.46 -6.59 -7.07
C ALA A 17 8.40 -6.02 -8.50
N PRO A 18 9.54 -5.89 -9.20
CA PRO A 18 9.61 -5.27 -10.52
C PRO A 18 8.86 -6.04 -11.61
N ASP A 19 8.74 -7.36 -11.48
CA ASP A 19 8.02 -8.24 -12.40
C ASP A 19 6.48 -8.11 -12.32
N LEU A 20 5.97 -7.43 -11.29
CA LEU A 20 4.56 -7.06 -11.16
C LEU A 20 4.22 -5.73 -11.86
N LEU A 21 5.13 -5.15 -12.61
CA LEU A 21 4.83 -4.04 -13.50
C LEU A 21 3.93 -4.47 -14.63
N THR A 22 3.01 -3.58 -15.01
CA THR A 22 2.31 -3.79 -16.26
C THR A 22 3.27 -3.62 -17.45
N VAL A 23 3.04 -4.38 -18.52
CA VAL A 23 3.83 -4.26 -19.76
C VAL A 23 3.83 -2.81 -20.29
N ARG A 24 2.72 -2.08 -20.11
CA ARG A 24 2.62 -0.67 -20.49
C ARG A 24 3.55 0.21 -19.65
N ALA A 25 3.60 -0.01 -18.33
CA ALA A 25 4.47 0.72 -17.42
C ALA A 25 5.95 0.51 -17.78
N ALA A 26 6.39 -0.73 -17.98
CA ALA A 26 7.75 -1.06 -18.36
C ALA A 26 8.16 -0.39 -19.69
N ARG A 27 7.29 -0.43 -20.71
CA ARG A 27 7.53 0.22 -22.00
C ARG A 27 7.61 1.74 -21.90
N LEU A 28 6.83 2.36 -21.01
CA LEU A 28 6.88 3.79 -20.78
C LEU A 28 8.16 4.20 -20.06
N LEU A 29 8.57 3.47 -19.04
CA LEU A 29 9.82 3.71 -18.32
C LEU A 29 11.04 3.66 -19.26
N ALA A 30 11.10 2.66 -20.15
CA ALA A 30 12.22 2.51 -21.10
C ALA A 30 12.37 3.68 -22.08
N ARG A 31 11.30 4.45 -22.33
CA ARG A 31 11.33 5.61 -23.25
C ARG A 31 11.13 6.96 -22.57
N ALA A 32 11.06 6.98 -21.24
CA ALA A 32 10.89 8.21 -20.47
C ALA A 32 12.10 9.15 -20.63
N ASP A 33 11.85 10.45 -20.74
CA ASP A 33 12.89 11.48 -20.71
C ASP A 33 13.20 11.86 -19.25
N ILE A 34 12.17 11.88 -18.39
CA ILE A 34 12.28 12.21 -16.98
C ILE A 34 11.27 11.40 -16.16
N VAL A 35 11.70 10.94 -14.98
CA VAL A 35 10.88 10.17 -14.03
C VAL A 35 10.87 10.84 -12.67
N PHE A 36 9.70 11.25 -12.21
CA PHE A 36 9.45 11.68 -10.83
C PHE A 36 8.91 10.50 -10.02
N TYR A 37 9.58 10.10 -8.95
CA TYR A 37 9.22 8.87 -8.23
C TYR A 37 9.09 9.05 -6.72
N ASP A 38 8.22 8.22 -6.10
CA ASP A 38 7.99 8.16 -4.65
C ASP A 38 9.02 7.29 -3.94
N ALA A 39 9.13 7.45 -2.62
CA ALA A 39 10.01 6.64 -1.79
C ALA A 39 9.65 5.15 -1.74
N LEU A 40 8.42 4.77 -2.14
CA LEU A 40 7.96 3.37 -2.18
C LEU A 40 8.34 2.65 -3.49
N VAL A 41 8.89 3.36 -4.47
CA VAL A 41 9.30 2.74 -5.73
C VAL A 41 10.58 1.93 -5.54
N HIS A 42 10.54 0.66 -5.91
CA HIS A 42 11.70 -0.22 -5.79
C HIS A 42 12.83 0.22 -6.75
N PRO A 43 14.10 0.16 -6.32
CA PRO A 43 15.23 0.58 -7.15
C PRO A 43 15.34 -0.14 -8.50
N GLU A 44 15.04 -1.44 -8.55
CA GLU A 44 15.06 -2.21 -9.80
C GLU A 44 13.96 -1.76 -10.78
N THR A 45 12.78 -1.39 -10.28
CA THR A 45 11.74 -0.77 -11.12
C THR A 45 12.22 0.54 -11.72
N LEU A 46 12.90 1.37 -10.92
CA LEU A 46 13.45 2.63 -11.38
C LEU A 46 14.61 2.44 -12.36
N ALA A 47 15.34 1.33 -12.26
CA ALA A 47 16.43 0.99 -13.18
C ALA A 47 15.95 0.78 -14.63
N LEU A 48 14.69 0.39 -14.85
CA LEU A 48 14.10 0.24 -16.19
C LEU A 48 14.05 1.56 -16.99
N ALA A 49 14.09 2.68 -16.31
CA ALA A 49 14.18 4.01 -16.94
C ALA A 49 15.65 4.40 -17.15
N GLU A 50 16.38 3.62 -17.96
CA GLU A 50 17.84 3.77 -18.14
C GLU A 50 18.27 5.16 -18.61
N ARG A 51 17.50 5.75 -19.54
CA ARG A 51 17.82 6.98 -20.24
C ARG A 51 17.28 8.23 -19.56
N ALA A 52 16.34 8.06 -18.62
CA ALA A 52 15.61 9.15 -18.01
C ALA A 52 16.41 9.84 -16.89
N GLU A 53 16.24 11.15 -16.78
CA GLU A 53 16.55 11.86 -15.55
C GLU A 53 15.62 11.35 -14.43
N LYS A 54 16.16 10.99 -13.26
CA LYS A 54 15.41 10.40 -12.15
C LYS A 54 15.36 11.36 -10.97
N ILE A 55 14.15 11.78 -10.58
CA ILE A 55 13.94 12.79 -9.53
C ILE A 55 13.05 12.22 -8.43
N ALA A 56 13.60 12.07 -7.23
CA ALA A 56 12.83 11.72 -6.05
C ALA A 56 11.93 12.89 -5.63
N VAL A 57 10.62 12.61 -5.48
CA VAL A 57 9.61 13.58 -5.02
C VAL A 57 8.93 13.16 -3.71
N GLY A 58 9.58 12.28 -2.93
CA GLY A 58 9.12 11.83 -1.62
C GLY A 58 9.88 12.49 -0.47
N LYS A 59 9.18 12.79 0.60
CA LYS A 59 9.66 13.19 1.94
C LYS A 59 10.98 13.99 2.04
N ARG A 60 10.89 15.33 2.01
CA ARG A 60 11.89 16.18 2.74
C ARG A 60 11.39 17.56 3.20
N CYS A 61 10.10 17.91 3.05
CA CYS A 61 9.58 19.19 3.56
C CYS A 61 8.26 19.01 4.29
N GLY A 62 8.18 19.52 5.50
CA GLY A 62 7.26 19.24 6.59
C GLY A 62 5.79 19.68 6.48
N LYS A 63 5.21 19.90 5.31
CA LYS A 63 3.76 20.14 5.15
C LYS A 63 3.26 19.43 3.89
N HIS A 64 2.32 18.51 4.05
CA HIS A 64 1.82 17.65 2.96
C HIS A 64 1.20 18.41 1.77
N SER A 65 0.41 19.45 2.01
CA SER A 65 -0.21 20.25 0.96
C SER A 65 0.80 21.09 0.15
N THR A 66 1.81 21.63 0.80
CA THR A 66 2.89 22.38 0.15
C THR A 66 3.73 21.48 -0.75
N LEU A 67 3.97 20.22 -0.29
CA LEU A 67 4.72 19.24 -1.06
C LEU A 67 3.98 18.85 -2.34
N GLN A 68 2.65 18.62 -2.28
CA GLN A 68 1.87 18.25 -3.47
C GLN A 68 1.82 19.36 -4.52
N ARG A 69 1.63 20.60 -4.12
CA ARG A 69 1.68 21.75 -5.05
C ARG A 69 3.04 21.85 -5.74
N PHE A 70 4.12 21.56 -5.03
CA PHE A 70 5.46 21.56 -5.60
C PHE A 70 5.64 20.41 -6.63
N ILE A 71 5.12 19.21 -6.35
CA ILE A 71 5.12 18.09 -7.29
C ILE A 71 4.35 18.47 -8.55
N ASN A 72 3.11 18.97 -8.40
CA ASN A 72 2.27 19.38 -9.52
C ASN A 72 3.00 20.41 -10.42
N LYS A 73 3.60 21.45 -9.80
CA LYS A 73 4.37 22.44 -10.54
C LYS A 73 5.53 21.80 -11.32
N ARG A 74 6.28 20.89 -10.72
CA ARG A 74 7.41 20.22 -11.38
C ARG A 74 6.98 19.35 -12.56
N LEU A 75 5.85 18.67 -12.47
CA LEU A 75 5.27 17.90 -13.58
C LEU A 75 4.91 18.81 -14.76
N ILE A 76 4.27 19.96 -14.48
CA ILE A 76 3.92 20.95 -15.49
C ILE A 76 5.18 21.53 -16.15
N ASP A 77 6.16 21.96 -15.33
CA ASP A 77 7.42 22.51 -15.83
C ASP A 77 8.20 21.50 -16.70
N ALA A 78 8.14 20.21 -16.34
CA ALA A 78 8.76 19.12 -17.09
C ALA A 78 8.07 18.86 -18.43
N ALA A 79 6.73 18.90 -18.49
CA ALA A 79 5.97 18.71 -19.72
C ALA A 79 6.25 19.79 -20.79
N HIS A 80 6.71 20.98 -20.38
CA HIS A 80 7.16 22.01 -21.31
C HIS A 80 8.57 21.78 -21.90
N LYS A 81 9.32 20.80 -21.35
CA LYS A 81 10.73 20.55 -21.69
C LYS A 81 11.00 19.17 -22.26
N HIS A 82 10.16 18.20 -21.94
CA HIS A 82 10.32 16.79 -22.24
C HIS A 82 9.08 16.23 -22.92
N ALA A 83 9.26 15.33 -23.87
CA ALA A 83 8.16 14.72 -24.62
C ALA A 83 7.43 13.65 -23.77
N VAL A 84 8.18 12.85 -23.00
CA VAL A 84 7.65 11.75 -22.18
C VAL A 84 8.06 11.97 -20.73
N VAL A 85 7.10 12.46 -19.92
CA VAL A 85 7.27 12.68 -18.48
C VAL A 85 6.56 11.57 -17.73
N VAL A 86 7.24 10.86 -16.84
CA VAL A 86 6.67 9.80 -16.02
C VAL A 86 6.60 10.25 -14.56
N ARG A 87 5.42 10.17 -13.98
CA ARG A 87 5.19 10.23 -12.54
C ARG A 87 4.98 8.79 -12.03
N LEU A 88 6.01 8.18 -11.46
CA LEU A 88 6.01 6.79 -10.99
C LEU A 88 5.59 6.72 -9.53
N LYS A 89 4.50 6.01 -9.25
CA LYS A 89 3.82 5.96 -7.93
C LYS A 89 3.77 4.52 -7.43
N GLY A 90 4.09 4.28 -6.17
CA GLY A 90 3.96 2.95 -5.57
C GLY A 90 2.53 2.40 -5.64
N GLY A 91 2.36 1.12 -5.89
CA GLY A 91 1.07 0.47 -6.09
C GLY A 91 0.36 0.91 -7.36
N ASP A 92 -0.91 1.28 -7.23
CA ASP A 92 -1.75 1.87 -8.28
C ASP A 92 -1.92 3.38 -8.05
N PRO A 93 -1.75 4.23 -9.06
CA PRO A 93 -1.87 5.69 -8.93
C PRO A 93 -3.24 6.14 -8.41
N MET A 94 -4.31 5.40 -8.76
CA MET A 94 -5.70 5.78 -8.48
C MET A 94 -6.20 5.29 -7.11
N LEU A 95 -5.35 4.58 -6.34
CA LEU A 95 -5.71 4.08 -5.00
C LEU A 95 -4.82 4.75 -3.94
N PHE A 96 -5.39 5.66 -3.14
CA PHE A 96 -4.70 6.42 -2.07
C PHE A 96 -3.44 7.17 -2.51
N GLY A 97 -3.29 7.41 -3.81
CA GLY A 97 -2.09 8.00 -4.42
C GLY A 97 -2.19 9.50 -4.71
N ARG A 98 -3.29 10.19 -4.35
CA ARG A 98 -3.54 11.60 -4.66
C ARG A 98 -3.45 11.94 -6.14
N ALA A 99 -3.71 10.96 -7.02
CA ALA A 99 -3.57 11.13 -8.46
C ALA A 99 -4.52 12.18 -9.01
N GLN A 100 -5.74 12.30 -8.44
CA GLN A 100 -6.72 13.28 -8.91
C GLN A 100 -6.19 14.72 -8.79
N GLU A 101 -5.48 15.06 -7.72
CA GLU A 101 -4.86 16.38 -7.56
C GLU A 101 -3.78 16.67 -8.60
N GLU A 102 -3.02 15.64 -9.01
CA GLU A 102 -2.01 15.75 -10.07
C GLU A 102 -2.70 15.92 -11.45
N ILE A 103 -3.75 15.14 -11.72
CA ILE A 103 -4.55 15.21 -12.96
C ILE A 103 -5.20 16.59 -13.11
N ASP A 104 -5.87 17.08 -12.07
CA ASP A 104 -6.57 18.37 -12.09
C ASP A 104 -5.60 19.53 -12.35
N ALA A 105 -4.41 19.50 -11.73
CA ALA A 105 -3.38 20.51 -11.92
C ALA A 105 -2.82 20.49 -13.34
N LEU A 106 -2.60 19.31 -13.93
CA LEU A 106 -2.14 19.15 -15.31
C LEU A 106 -3.19 19.63 -16.30
N GLN A 107 -4.46 19.25 -16.09
CA GLN A 107 -5.58 19.69 -16.93
C GLN A 107 -5.76 21.21 -16.88
N ALA A 108 -5.68 21.83 -15.69
CA ALA A 108 -5.76 23.28 -15.53
C ALA A 108 -4.61 24.01 -16.26
N ALA A 109 -3.46 23.36 -16.43
CA ALA A 109 -2.31 23.86 -17.16
C ALA A 109 -2.36 23.53 -18.68
N GLY A 110 -3.40 22.83 -19.17
CA GLY A 110 -3.51 22.40 -20.56
C GLY A 110 -2.53 21.29 -20.95
N ILE A 111 -2.00 20.55 -19.98
CA ILE A 111 -1.06 19.44 -20.19
C ILE A 111 -1.83 18.14 -20.34
N GLN A 112 -1.51 17.37 -21.39
CA GLN A 112 -2.08 16.04 -21.57
C GLN A 112 -1.58 15.07 -20.50
N CYS A 113 -2.51 14.34 -19.85
CA CYS A 113 -2.22 13.37 -18.83
C CYS A 113 -2.79 12.00 -19.21
N GLU A 114 -2.01 10.95 -19.04
CA GLU A 114 -2.44 9.54 -19.18
C GLU A 114 -2.18 8.80 -17.87
N VAL A 115 -3.06 7.84 -17.53
CA VAL A 115 -2.90 6.99 -16.35
C VAL A 115 -2.63 5.55 -16.78
N VAL A 116 -1.61 4.97 -16.17
CA VAL A 116 -1.27 3.55 -16.34
C VAL A 116 -1.45 2.86 -14.99
N PRO A 117 -2.41 1.92 -14.87
CA PRO A 117 -2.66 1.24 -13.61
C PRO A 117 -1.47 0.40 -13.16
N GLY A 118 -1.44 0.07 -11.88
CA GLY A 118 -0.47 -0.83 -11.27
C GLY A 118 -1.14 -1.86 -10.37
N VAL A 119 -0.40 -2.89 -9.98
CA VAL A 119 -0.87 -3.87 -8.99
C VAL A 119 -0.79 -3.21 -7.61
N THR A 120 -1.93 -3.17 -6.91
CA THR A 120 -1.95 -2.64 -5.54
C THR A 120 -1.44 -3.69 -4.54
N ALA A 121 -0.86 -3.24 -3.44
CA ALA A 121 -0.26 -4.11 -2.41
C ALA A 121 -1.22 -5.16 -1.85
N ALA A 122 -2.51 -4.85 -1.71
CA ALA A 122 -3.51 -5.82 -1.24
C ALA A 122 -3.64 -7.05 -2.13
N LEU A 123 -3.63 -6.85 -3.46
CA LEU A 123 -3.72 -7.96 -4.41
C LEU A 123 -2.42 -8.77 -4.46
N ALA A 124 -1.27 -8.11 -4.34
CA ALA A 124 0.01 -8.80 -4.26
C ALA A 124 0.11 -9.63 -2.99
N ALA A 125 -0.20 -9.06 -1.82
CA ALA A 125 -0.25 -9.79 -0.55
C ALA A 125 -1.18 -11.02 -0.63
N SER A 126 -2.37 -10.85 -1.19
CA SER A 126 -3.33 -11.94 -1.41
C SER A 126 -2.74 -13.06 -2.29
N ALA A 127 -2.02 -12.70 -3.36
CA ALA A 127 -1.40 -13.67 -4.27
C ALA A 127 -0.23 -14.42 -3.60
N ASP A 128 0.66 -13.71 -2.92
CA ASP A 128 1.82 -14.30 -2.24
C ASP A 128 1.39 -15.26 -1.13
N LEU A 129 0.37 -14.89 -0.38
CA LEU A 129 -0.22 -15.71 0.69
C LEU A 129 -1.12 -16.84 0.15
N LYS A 130 -1.50 -16.80 -1.13
CA LYS A 130 -2.46 -17.72 -1.76
C LYS A 130 -3.84 -17.71 -1.06
N ILE A 131 -4.23 -16.56 -0.54
CA ILE A 131 -5.52 -16.34 0.14
C ILE A 131 -6.33 -15.33 -0.66
N SER A 132 -7.44 -15.78 -1.23
CA SER A 132 -8.34 -14.89 -1.95
C SER A 132 -9.07 -13.95 -0.99
N LEU A 133 -9.13 -12.67 -1.32
CA LEU A 133 -9.90 -11.66 -0.57
C LEU A 133 -11.40 -11.92 -0.63
N THR A 134 -11.85 -12.71 -1.61
CA THR A 134 -13.24 -13.13 -1.77
C THR A 134 -13.35 -14.65 -1.75
N ARG A 135 -14.40 -15.18 -1.11
CA ARG A 135 -14.65 -16.62 -1.04
C ARG A 135 -16.15 -16.88 -1.08
N ARG A 136 -16.57 -17.75 -2.01
CA ARG A 136 -17.99 -18.10 -2.15
C ARG A 136 -18.55 -18.63 -0.81
N GLY A 137 -19.66 -18.07 -0.36
CA GLY A 137 -20.31 -18.42 0.90
C GLY A 137 -19.69 -17.78 2.15
N MET A 138 -18.61 -17.01 2.03
CA MET A 138 -17.92 -16.39 3.16
C MET A 138 -17.65 -14.90 2.96
N SER A 139 -17.10 -14.50 1.82
CA SER A 139 -16.77 -13.10 1.53
C SER A 139 -17.17 -12.76 0.09
N ARG A 140 -18.07 -11.80 -0.08
CA ARG A 140 -18.57 -11.32 -1.37
C ARG A 140 -18.22 -9.87 -1.65
N ASN A 141 -17.83 -9.14 -0.61
CA ASN A 141 -17.39 -7.77 -0.74
C ASN A 141 -16.01 -7.58 -0.13
N VAL A 142 -15.25 -6.65 -0.71
CA VAL A 142 -13.92 -6.24 -0.22
C VAL A 142 -13.90 -4.73 -0.18
N THR A 143 -13.51 -4.16 0.95
CA THR A 143 -13.30 -2.72 1.05
C THR A 143 -11.81 -2.40 1.22
N PHE A 144 -11.36 -1.36 0.50
CA PHE A 144 -10.04 -0.75 0.70
C PHE A 144 -10.24 0.58 1.41
N VAL A 145 -9.68 0.71 2.60
CA VAL A 145 -9.83 1.91 3.42
C VAL A 145 -8.49 2.40 3.95
N THR A 146 -8.46 3.64 4.39
CA THR A 146 -7.35 4.20 5.15
C THR A 146 -7.89 4.96 6.36
N PRO A 147 -7.41 4.65 7.59
CA PRO A 147 -7.76 5.41 8.78
C PRO A 147 -7.06 6.78 8.82
N ARG A 148 -6.11 7.00 7.90
CA ARG A 148 -5.36 8.25 7.85
C ARG A 148 -6.21 9.37 7.28
N VAL A 149 -6.35 10.45 8.04
CA VAL A 149 -6.98 11.71 7.62
C VAL A 149 -5.89 12.66 7.16
N GLY A 150 -6.04 13.26 6.00
CA GLY A 150 -5.16 14.30 5.47
C GLY A 150 -5.36 15.64 6.20
N GLU A 151 -4.42 16.57 6.06
CA GLU A 151 -4.52 17.91 6.61
C GLU A 151 -5.67 18.67 5.91
N GLY A 152 -6.67 19.10 6.66
CA GLY A 152 -7.85 19.82 6.14
C GLY A 152 -8.94 18.92 5.54
N GLU A 153 -8.85 17.61 5.74
CA GLU A 153 -9.90 16.65 5.39
C GLU A 153 -10.81 16.37 6.61
N ASP A 154 -12.08 16.18 6.35
CA ASP A 154 -12.99 15.64 7.35
C ASP A 154 -12.69 14.17 7.64
N ALA A 155 -12.94 13.71 8.86
CA ALA A 155 -12.79 12.30 9.22
C ALA A 155 -13.67 11.44 8.29
N SER A 156 -13.06 10.53 7.54
CA SER A 156 -13.81 9.60 6.71
C SER A 156 -14.48 8.53 7.57
N ASP A 157 -15.66 8.06 7.12
CA ASP A 157 -16.38 6.95 7.79
C ASP A 157 -15.76 5.59 7.41
N TRP A 158 -14.43 5.47 7.55
CA TRP A 158 -13.70 4.25 7.26
C TRP A 158 -14.10 3.11 8.19
N ILE A 159 -14.49 3.46 9.43
CA ILE A 159 -14.88 2.50 10.47
C ILE A 159 -16.11 1.72 10.02
N ARG A 160 -17.16 2.43 9.63
CA ARG A 160 -18.39 1.81 9.14
C ARG A 160 -18.11 0.97 7.89
N SER A 161 -17.35 1.51 6.94
CA SER A 161 -16.98 0.78 5.73
C SER A 161 -16.20 -0.51 6.03
N ALA A 162 -15.33 -0.49 7.03
CA ALA A 162 -14.59 -1.68 7.46
C ALA A 162 -15.49 -2.69 8.20
N CYS A 163 -16.42 -2.21 9.05
CA CYS A 163 -17.35 -3.07 9.78
C CYS A 163 -18.40 -3.74 8.89
N ASP A 164 -18.86 -3.05 7.85
CA ASP A 164 -19.88 -3.56 6.91
C ASP A 164 -19.30 -4.51 5.85
N ALA A 165 -17.98 -4.61 5.76
CA ALA A 165 -17.32 -5.46 4.75
C ALA A 165 -17.05 -6.88 5.26
N ASP A 166 -17.20 -7.89 4.36
CA ASP A 166 -16.77 -9.26 4.65
C ASP A 166 -15.23 -9.37 4.76
N THR A 167 -14.53 -8.55 3.97
CA THR A 167 -13.06 -8.41 4.01
C THR A 167 -12.71 -6.94 3.92
N ALA A 168 -11.96 -6.44 4.88
CA ALA A 168 -11.44 -5.08 4.89
C ALA A 168 -9.91 -5.09 4.77
N VAL A 169 -9.35 -4.24 3.91
CA VAL A 169 -7.91 -4.03 3.80
C VAL A 169 -7.58 -2.58 4.09
N LEU A 170 -6.84 -2.36 5.17
CA LEU A 170 -6.49 -1.03 5.66
C LEU A 170 -5.06 -0.68 5.23
N TYR A 171 -4.96 0.43 4.50
CA TYR A 171 -3.70 1.03 4.07
C TYR A 171 -3.22 2.08 5.07
N MET A 172 -1.90 2.25 5.19
CA MET A 172 -1.27 3.26 6.06
C MET A 172 -1.68 3.14 7.55
N ALA A 173 -2.00 1.92 7.99
CA ALA A 173 -2.60 1.63 9.29
C ALA A 173 -1.59 1.10 10.34
N ALA A 174 -0.38 0.71 9.94
CA ALA A 174 0.56 -0.04 10.79
C ALA A 174 0.89 0.66 12.12
N GLY A 175 1.13 1.96 12.11
CA GLY A 175 1.42 2.73 13.33
C GLY A 175 0.22 2.96 14.26
N GLN A 176 -0.97 2.47 13.90
CA GLN A 176 -2.21 2.67 14.65
C GLN A 176 -2.96 1.34 14.87
N ALA A 177 -2.31 0.20 14.69
CA ALA A 177 -2.96 -1.11 14.69
C ALA A 177 -3.77 -1.38 15.96
N ALA A 178 -3.23 -1.11 17.14
CA ALA A 178 -3.92 -1.30 18.42
C ALA A 178 -5.16 -0.40 18.58
N SER A 179 -5.05 0.88 18.21
CA SER A 179 -6.20 1.80 18.27
C SER A 179 -7.28 1.45 17.25
N ILE A 180 -6.87 1.02 16.04
CA ILE A 180 -7.80 0.53 15.00
C ILE A 180 -8.56 -0.69 15.51
N ALA A 181 -7.87 -1.66 16.12
CA ALA A 181 -8.50 -2.86 16.66
C ALA A 181 -9.54 -2.52 17.75
N SER A 182 -9.17 -1.65 18.70
CA SER A 182 -10.11 -1.18 19.73
C SER A 182 -11.33 -0.52 19.11
N THR A 183 -11.12 0.40 18.17
CA THR A 183 -12.20 1.12 17.49
C THR A 183 -13.15 0.18 16.75
N LEU A 184 -12.64 -0.81 16.02
CA LEU A 184 -13.46 -1.77 15.27
C LEU A 184 -14.28 -2.67 16.19
N ILE A 185 -13.70 -3.13 17.32
CA ILE A 185 -14.41 -3.91 18.33
C ILE A 185 -15.53 -3.08 18.98
N ASP A 186 -15.25 -1.83 19.35
CA ASP A 186 -16.22 -0.90 19.94
C ASP A 186 -17.40 -0.62 18.99
N HIS A 187 -17.19 -0.76 17.65
CA HIS A 187 -18.21 -0.62 16.63
C HIS A 187 -18.85 -1.96 16.20
N GLY A 188 -18.60 -3.04 16.93
CA GLY A 188 -19.33 -4.30 16.82
C GLY A 188 -18.65 -5.41 16.02
N LEU A 189 -17.41 -5.23 15.55
CA LEU A 189 -16.68 -6.38 15.01
C LEU A 189 -16.33 -7.35 16.12
N PRO A 190 -16.46 -8.68 15.87
CA PRO A 190 -16.08 -9.70 16.84
C PRO A 190 -14.61 -9.58 17.26
N ALA A 191 -14.32 -9.73 18.55
CA ALA A 191 -12.97 -9.68 19.08
C ALA A 191 -12.04 -10.77 18.49
N ASP A 192 -12.64 -11.93 18.15
CA ASP A 192 -11.97 -13.05 17.47
C ASP A 192 -11.85 -12.90 15.95
N MET A 193 -12.21 -11.74 15.39
CA MET A 193 -12.10 -11.49 13.95
C MET A 193 -10.63 -11.62 13.51
N PRO A 194 -10.36 -12.49 12.50
CA PRO A 194 -9.00 -12.68 11.99
C PRO A 194 -8.41 -11.43 11.37
N VAL A 195 -7.13 -11.23 11.65
CA VAL A 195 -6.32 -10.14 11.09
C VAL A 195 -5.00 -10.71 10.58
N LEU A 196 -4.63 -10.33 9.37
CA LEU A 196 -3.27 -10.50 8.86
C LEU A 196 -2.59 -9.13 8.77
N ILE A 197 -1.39 -9.03 9.34
CA ILE A 197 -0.49 -7.91 9.11
C ILE A 197 0.51 -8.37 8.04
N VAL A 198 0.59 -7.64 6.92
CA VAL A 198 1.50 -7.96 5.83
C VAL A 198 2.39 -6.76 5.58
N GLU A 199 3.69 -6.93 5.81
CA GLU A 199 4.70 -5.91 5.50
C GLU A 199 5.46 -6.27 4.23
N ASN A 200 5.87 -5.25 3.46
CA ASN A 200 6.69 -5.41 2.25
C ASN A 200 6.12 -6.42 1.25
N ALA A 201 4.80 -6.41 1.04
CA ALA A 201 4.13 -7.29 0.10
C ALA A 201 4.87 -7.33 -1.24
N SER A 202 5.00 -8.52 -1.82
CA SER A 202 5.71 -8.84 -3.07
C SER A 202 7.25 -8.76 -3.02
N LEU A 203 7.84 -8.38 -1.92
CA LEU A 203 9.29 -8.28 -1.80
C LEU A 203 9.88 -9.51 -1.08
N PRO A 204 11.16 -9.87 -1.34
CA PRO A 204 11.81 -11.01 -0.66
C PRO A 204 11.80 -10.90 0.88
N GLN A 205 11.75 -9.69 1.42
CA GLN A 205 11.66 -9.40 2.85
C GLN A 205 10.20 -9.26 3.34
N MET A 206 9.22 -9.79 2.60
CA MET A 206 7.84 -9.82 3.06
C MET A 206 7.74 -10.58 4.38
N THR A 207 7.07 -9.99 5.35
CA THR A 207 6.72 -10.64 6.60
C THR A 207 5.22 -10.61 6.82
N THR A 208 4.72 -11.66 7.47
CA THR A 208 3.30 -11.80 7.80
C THR A 208 3.13 -12.19 9.25
N MET A 209 2.06 -11.69 9.84
CA MET A 209 1.62 -12.12 11.16
C MET A 209 0.10 -12.30 11.14
N ALA A 210 -0.33 -13.48 11.52
CA ALA A 210 -1.75 -13.78 11.73
C ALA A 210 -2.11 -13.56 13.20
N THR A 211 -3.26 -12.94 13.46
CA THR A 211 -3.72 -12.63 14.81
C THR A 211 -5.24 -12.40 14.81
N THR A 212 -5.82 -12.04 15.96
CA THR A 212 -7.21 -11.58 16.09
C THR A 212 -7.25 -10.08 16.42
N LEU A 213 -8.42 -9.45 16.28
CA LEU A 213 -8.60 -8.05 16.69
C LEU A 213 -8.27 -7.85 18.17
N ASP A 214 -8.68 -8.79 19.04
CA ASP A 214 -8.40 -8.66 20.48
C ASP A 214 -6.90 -8.76 20.78
N ALA A 215 -6.21 -9.73 20.21
CA ALA A 215 -4.78 -9.86 20.37
C ALA A 215 -4.02 -8.65 19.78
N LEU A 216 -4.49 -8.08 18.67
CA LEU A 216 -3.92 -6.90 18.03
C LEU A 216 -3.94 -5.67 18.95
N ARG A 217 -4.90 -5.55 19.86
CA ARG A 217 -4.95 -4.45 20.88
C ARG A 217 -3.74 -4.43 21.80
N SER A 218 -3.17 -5.59 22.09
CA SER A 218 -2.00 -5.75 22.97
C SER A 218 -0.67 -5.64 22.25
N ILE A 219 -0.70 -5.58 20.91
CA ILE A 219 0.49 -5.48 20.08
C ILE A 219 1.04 -4.05 20.17
N THR A 220 2.20 -3.89 20.81
CA THR A 220 2.91 -2.62 20.87
C THR A 220 3.55 -2.28 19.51
N GLU A 221 3.78 -0.99 19.25
CA GLU A 221 4.28 -0.41 17.98
C GLU A 221 5.55 -1.07 17.39
N ARG A 222 6.18 -1.99 18.11
CA ARG A 222 7.42 -2.69 17.71
C ARG A 222 7.25 -3.79 16.65
N MET A 223 6.03 -4.04 16.18
CA MET A 223 5.75 -5.16 15.27
C MET A 223 5.89 -4.83 13.79
N THR A 224 6.20 -3.60 13.44
CA THR A 224 6.55 -3.23 12.08
C THR A 224 8.05 -2.97 11.99
N HIS A 225 8.72 -3.66 11.06
CA HIS A 225 10.15 -3.48 10.78
C HIS A 225 10.43 -2.16 10.02
N GLY A 226 9.41 -1.28 9.93
CA GLY A 226 9.50 0.04 9.31
C GLY A 226 9.21 0.09 7.82
N GLY A 227 8.76 -1.01 7.23
CA GLY A 227 8.29 -1.10 5.85
C GLY A 227 6.82 -0.67 5.68
N PRO A 228 6.35 -0.55 4.43
CA PRO A 228 4.92 -0.35 4.15
C PRO A 228 4.14 -1.60 4.55
N ALA A 229 3.08 -1.42 5.35
CA ALA A 229 2.28 -2.51 5.86
C ALA A 229 0.78 -2.34 5.59
N LEU A 230 0.09 -3.47 5.47
CA LEU A 230 -1.35 -3.61 5.37
C LEU A 230 -1.90 -4.33 6.60
N LEU A 231 -3.09 -3.94 7.05
CA LEU A 231 -3.94 -4.75 7.92
C LEU A 231 -5.07 -5.33 7.08
N MET A 232 -5.17 -6.66 7.02
CA MET A 232 -6.19 -7.38 6.26
C MET A 232 -7.09 -8.12 7.25
N ILE A 233 -8.38 -7.76 7.28
CA ILE A 233 -9.34 -8.18 8.31
C ILE A 233 -10.46 -8.95 7.64
N GLY A 234 -10.82 -10.12 8.15
CA GLY A 234 -11.94 -10.90 7.64
C GLY A 234 -11.83 -12.40 7.91
N ARG A 235 -12.98 -13.08 7.91
CA ARG A 235 -13.05 -14.53 8.14
C ARG A 235 -12.34 -15.39 7.09
N VAL A 236 -12.02 -14.83 5.92
CA VAL A 236 -11.21 -15.51 4.90
C VAL A 236 -9.82 -15.88 5.39
N PHE A 237 -9.31 -15.21 6.43
CA PHE A 237 -7.99 -15.41 7.03
C PHE A 237 -7.97 -16.34 8.24
N GLN A 238 -9.10 -16.97 8.60
CA GLN A 238 -9.22 -17.79 9.80
C GLN A 238 -8.17 -18.92 9.87
N ARG A 239 -7.92 -19.58 8.74
CA ARG A 239 -6.99 -20.71 8.68
C ARG A 239 -5.55 -20.32 9.07
N GLU A 240 -5.14 -19.12 8.76
CA GLU A 240 -3.80 -18.61 9.07
C GLU A 240 -3.67 -18.31 10.56
N VAL A 241 -4.73 -17.80 11.19
CA VAL A 241 -4.77 -17.60 12.64
C VAL A 241 -4.71 -18.95 13.36
N ASP A 242 -5.53 -19.92 12.94
CA ASP A 242 -5.55 -21.26 13.52
C ASP A 242 -4.17 -21.95 13.39
N ALA A 243 -3.47 -21.77 12.27
CA ALA A 243 -2.14 -22.31 12.04
C ALA A 243 -1.06 -21.64 12.91
N GLN A 244 -1.15 -20.32 13.10
CA GLN A 244 -0.25 -19.57 13.97
C GLN A 244 -0.40 -19.99 15.43
N ASP A 245 -1.64 -20.15 15.90
CA ASP A 245 -1.94 -20.60 17.25
C ASP A 245 -1.43 -22.02 17.51
N ALA A 246 -1.56 -22.93 16.55
CA ALA A 246 -1.05 -24.28 16.64
C ALA A 246 0.48 -24.32 16.76
N MET A 247 1.21 -23.49 15.97
CA MET A 247 2.67 -23.38 16.04
C MET A 247 3.14 -22.84 17.41
N SER A 248 2.45 -21.85 17.96
CA SER A 248 2.80 -21.28 19.27
C SER A 248 2.61 -22.26 20.42
N VAL A 249 1.66 -23.18 20.32
CA VAL A 249 1.45 -24.26 21.31
C VAL A 249 2.55 -25.31 21.21
N ASP A 250 2.96 -25.69 20.00
CA ASP A 250 4.06 -26.66 19.79
C ASP A 250 5.40 -26.13 20.32
N ASP A 251 5.71 -24.84 20.07
CA ASP A 251 6.91 -24.20 20.60
C ASP A 251 6.89 -24.14 22.13
N ALA A 252 5.77 -23.81 22.75
CA ALA A 252 5.62 -23.80 24.21
C ALA A 252 5.77 -25.20 24.82
N VAL A 253 5.29 -26.24 24.13
CA VAL A 253 5.45 -27.64 24.56
C VAL A 253 6.90 -28.09 24.47
N LEU A 254 7.62 -27.70 23.38
CA LEU A 254 9.04 -27.99 23.22
C LEU A 254 9.89 -27.29 24.28
N GLU A 255 9.60 -26.05 24.64
CA GLU A 255 10.27 -25.37 25.74
C GLU A 255 10.04 -26.04 27.10
N LEU A 256 8.81 -26.51 27.36
CA LEU A 256 8.50 -27.26 28.59
C LEU A 256 9.21 -28.61 28.68
N LEU A 257 9.43 -29.27 27.53
CA LEU A 257 10.17 -30.55 27.45
C LEU A 257 11.68 -30.36 27.49
N ALA A 258 12.19 -29.16 27.20
CA ALA A 258 13.63 -28.83 27.22
C ALA A 258 14.14 -28.42 28.62
N ILE A 259 13.28 -28.34 29.65
CA ILE A 259 13.70 -28.06 31.02
C ILE A 259 14.44 -29.29 31.55
N PRO A 260 15.76 -29.22 31.87
CA PRO A 260 16.47 -30.35 32.44
C PRO A 260 15.87 -30.69 33.80
N LEU A 261 15.47 -31.93 33.98
CA LEU A 261 15.14 -32.50 35.29
C LEU A 261 16.40 -32.38 36.15
N SER A 262 16.51 -31.29 36.91
CA SER A 262 17.54 -31.16 37.93
C SER A 262 17.32 -32.20 38.99
N ALA A 263 18.26 -33.15 39.05
CA ALA A 263 18.40 -34.15 40.07
C ALA A 263 18.85 -33.51 41.41
#